data_0c96bbfb5882f6b87d03e7a88ea83e8f
#
_entry.id   0c96bbfb5882f6b87d03e7a88ea83e8f
#
_cell.length_a   1.000
_cell.length_b   1.000
_cell.length_c   1.000
_cell.angle_alpha   90.00
_cell.angle_beta   90.00
_cell.angle_gamma   90.00
#
_symmetry.space_group_name_H-M   'P 1'
#
loop_
_entity.id
_entity.type
_entity.pdbx_description
1 polymer ?
#
loop_
_entity_poly.entity_id
_entity_poly.type
_entity_poly.pdbx_seq_one_letter_code
_entity_poly.pdbx_strand_id
1 'polypeptide(L)' 'MITVAVCGCCGRMGTAVVNAVRGAEDMELICGIDPSGKATDYPIYANLAEAISSEKFDVLVDFTAPS' A
#
# COMPACT_ATOMS: atom_id res chain seq x y z
N MET A 1 11.64 -11.10 5.95
CA MET A 1 10.26 -10.59 5.80
C MET A 1 10.18 -9.65 4.60
N ILE A 2 9.20 -9.83 3.74
CA ILE A 2 9.02 -9.01 2.55
C ILE A 2 8.23 -7.77 2.91
N THR A 3 8.76 -6.59 2.62
CA THR A 3 8.06 -5.32 2.87
C THR A 3 7.28 -4.91 1.63
N VAL A 4 6.03 -4.51 1.83
CA VAL A 4 5.07 -4.28 0.75
C VAL A 4 4.45 -2.90 0.86
N ALA A 5 4.33 -2.22 -0.26
CA ALA A 5 3.51 -1.02 -0.41
C ALA A 5 2.37 -1.33 -1.37
N VAL A 6 1.18 -0.82 -1.09
CA VAL A 6 0.00 -1.07 -1.92
C VAL A 6 -0.49 0.23 -2.53
N CYS A 7 -0.49 0.31 -3.85
CA CYS A 7 -1.02 1.44 -4.59
C CYS A 7 -2.51 1.22 -4.86
N GLY A 8 -3.34 2.21 -4.58
CA GLY A 8 -4.79 2.07 -4.63
C GLY A 8 -5.37 1.39 -3.40
N CYS A 9 -4.70 1.55 -2.25
CA CYS A 9 -5.02 0.83 -1.02
C CYS A 9 -6.41 1.14 -0.45
N CYS A 10 -7.01 2.26 -0.81
CA CYS A 10 -8.33 2.65 -0.31
C CYS A 10 -9.48 2.12 -1.19
N GLY A 11 -9.18 1.54 -2.35
CA GLY A 11 -10.18 0.90 -3.19
C GLY A 11 -10.54 -0.49 -2.69
N ARG A 12 -11.55 -1.10 -3.31
CA ARG A 12 -12.01 -2.44 -2.90
C ARG A 12 -10.94 -3.50 -3.02
N MET A 13 -10.26 -3.53 -4.18
CA MET A 13 -9.21 -4.52 -4.41
C MET A 13 -8.00 -4.22 -3.53
N GLY A 14 -7.64 -2.95 -3.41
CA GLY A 14 -6.53 -2.54 -2.56
C GLY A 14 -6.76 -2.91 -1.10
N THR A 15 -7.96 -2.70 -0.58
CA THR A 15 -8.30 -3.07 0.79
C THR A 15 -8.17 -4.58 1.01
N ALA A 16 -8.64 -5.38 0.07
CA ALA A 16 -8.50 -6.83 0.15
C ALA A 16 -7.04 -7.26 0.17
N VAL A 17 -6.21 -6.63 -0.65
CA VAL A 17 -4.77 -6.92 -0.69
C VAL A 17 -4.09 -6.50 0.60
N VAL A 18 -4.42 -5.32 1.13
CA VAL A 18 -3.88 -4.86 2.42
C VAL A 18 -4.19 -5.89 3.50
N ASN A 19 -5.41 -6.37 3.58
CA ASN A 19 -5.79 -7.36 4.57
C ASN A 19 -5.03 -8.68 4.36
N ALA A 20 -4.83 -9.09 3.11
CA ALA A 20 -4.08 -10.30 2.80
C ALA A 20 -2.62 -10.18 3.22
N VAL A 21 -1.99 -9.03 2.96
CA VAL A 21 -0.60 -8.78 3.36
C VAL A 21 -0.47 -8.78 4.88
N ARG A 22 -1.40 -8.13 5.57
CA ARG A 22 -1.36 -8.04 7.03
C ARG A 22 -1.60 -9.39 7.70
N GLY A 23 -2.29 -10.29 7.03
CA GLY A 23 -2.50 -11.65 7.51
C GLY A 23 -1.37 -12.62 7.19
N ALA A 24 -0.44 -12.24 6.34
CA ALA A 24 0.66 -13.09 5.94
C ALA A 24 1.83 -12.99 6.93
N GLU A 25 2.38 -14.12 7.32
CA GLU A 25 3.47 -14.17 8.31
C GLU A 25 4.80 -13.66 7.74
N ASP A 26 4.99 -13.80 6.44
CA ASP A 26 6.25 -13.46 5.77
C ASP A 26 6.22 -12.12 5.05
N MET A 27 5.16 -11.34 5.23
CA MET A 27 5.02 -10.02 4.61
C MET A 27 4.66 -8.97 5.64
N GLU A 28 5.13 -7.75 5.39
CA GLU A 28 4.83 -6.60 6.24
C GLU A 28 4.34 -5.45 5.37
N LEU A 29 3.18 -4.90 5.71
CA LEU A 29 2.67 -3.71 5.06
C LEU A 29 3.39 -2.48 5.61
N ILE A 30 4.13 -1.79 4.75
CA ILE A 30 4.88 -0.59 5.12
C ILE A 30 4.02 0.66 4.94
N CYS A 31 3.38 0.79 3.80
CA CYS A 31 2.55 1.97 3.51
C CYS A 31 1.57 1.69 2.39
N GLY A 32 0.63 2.61 2.23
CA GLY A 32 -0.25 2.64 1.08
C GLY A 32 -0.01 3.89 0.24
N ILE A 33 -0.42 3.85 -1.00
CA ILE A 33 -0.36 4.98 -1.92
C ILE A 33 -1.74 5.16 -2.51
N ASP A 34 -2.39 6.28 -2.20
CA ASP A 34 -3.73 6.56 -2.70
C ASP A 34 -4.01 8.05 -2.63
N PRO A 35 -4.31 8.70 -3.76
CA PRO A 35 -4.60 10.14 -3.75
C PRO A 35 -5.87 10.50 -2.98
N SER A 36 -6.77 9.56 -2.71
CA SER A 36 -7.96 9.83 -1.91
C SER A 36 -7.66 10.06 -0.44
N GLY A 37 -6.53 9.57 0.06
CA GLY A 37 -5.99 9.92 1.36
C GLY A 37 -6.85 9.63 2.57
N LYS A 38 -7.56 8.51 2.61
CA LYS A 38 -8.39 8.15 3.76
C LYS A 38 -7.53 7.84 4.98
N ALA A 39 -8.04 8.17 6.15
CA ALA A 39 -7.35 7.86 7.40
C ALA A 39 -7.30 6.34 7.64
N THR A 40 -6.12 5.85 7.96
CA THR A 40 -5.90 4.44 8.24
C THR A 40 -4.91 4.29 9.38
N ASP A 41 -4.68 3.06 9.83
CA ASP A 41 -3.71 2.76 10.88
C ASP A 41 -2.29 2.53 10.33
N TYR A 42 -2.09 2.77 9.04
CA TYR A 42 -0.76 2.74 8.40
C TYR A 42 -0.58 4.00 7.55
N PRO A 43 0.68 4.39 7.25
CA PRO A 43 0.92 5.60 6.47
C PRO A 43 0.36 5.49 5.06
N ILE A 44 -0.29 6.55 4.58
CA ILE A 44 -0.74 6.64 3.19
C ILE A 44 -0.11 7.88 2.55
N TYR A 45 0.45 7.70 1.38
CA TYR A 45 1.05 8.77 0.59
C TYR A 45 0.20 9.07 -0.63
N ALA A 46 0.21 10.32 -1.07
CA ALA A 46 -0.61 10.76 -2.19
C ALA A 46 -0.10 10.22 -3.53
N ASN A 47 1.21 9.96 -3.62
CA ASN A 47 1.83 9.44 -4.84
C ASN A 47 3.04 8.57 -4.51
N LEU A 48 3.50 7.84 -5.53
CA LEU A 48 4.61 6.92 -5.38
C LEU A 48 5.92 7.62 -5.03
N ALA A 49 6.15 8.79 -5.58
CA ALA A 49 7.39 9.53 -5.32
C ALA A 49 7.54 9.85 -3.83
N GLU A 50 6.46 10.27 -3.19
CA GLU A 50 6.45 10.53 -1.75
C GLU A 50 6.70 9.27 -0.96
N ALA A 51 6.08 8.16 -1.34
CA ALA A 51 6.25 6.88 -0.67
C ALA A 51 7.70 6.40 -0.74
N ILE A 52 8.30 6.46 -1.91
CA ILE A 52 9.70 6.05 -2.11
C ILE A 52 10.66 6.92 -1.29
N SER A 53 10.38 8.21 -1.19
CA SER A 53 11.23 9.15 -0.44
C SER A 53 11.15 8.92 1.07
N SER A 54 10.01 8.44 1.56
CA SER A 54 9.76 8.33 3.00
C SER A 54 9.93 6.92 3.54
N GLU A 55 9.72 5.91 2.71
CA GLU A 55 9.73 4.51 3.14
C GLU A 55 10.56 3.65 2.19
N LYS A 56 11.07 2.54 2.72
CA LYS A 56 11.71 1.52 1.89
C LYS A 56 10.85 0.28 1.89
N PHE A 57 10.60 -0.28 0.72
CA PHE A 57 9.82 -1.51 0.59
C PHE A 57 10.37 -2.35 -0.57
N ASP A 58 10.18 -3.66 -0.47
CA ASP A 58 10.71 -4.60 -1.47
C ASP A 58 9.78 -4.77 -2.67
N VAL A 59 8.48 -4.69 -2.43
CA VAL A 59 7.47 -4.97 -3.44
C VAL A 59 6.43 -3.87 -3.45
N LEU A 60 6.07 -3.41 -4.65
CA LEU A 60 4.93 -2.52 -4.86
C LEU A 60 3.82 -3.30 -5.56
N VAL A 61 2.66 -3.32 -4.95
CA VAL A 61 1.47 -3.92 -5.55
C VAL A 61 0.57 -2.79 -6.04
N ASP A 62 0.29 -2.76 -7.33
CA ASP A 62 -0.49 -1.69 -7.96
C ASP A 62 -1.86 -2.21 -8.39
N PHE A 63 -2.90 -1.65 -7.78
CA PHE A 63 -4.29 -1.95 -8.09
C PHE A 63 -5.05 -0.71 -8.56
N THR A 64 -4.34 0.31 -9.01
CA THR A 64 -5.00 1.43 -9.65
C THR A 64 -5.57 0.95 -10.98
N ALA A 65 -6.89 0.92 -11.06
CA ALA A 65 -7.53 0.41 -12.25
C ALA A 65 -7.22 1.32 -13.44
N PRO A 66 -6.81 0.74 -14.57
CA PRO A 66 -6.82 1.54 -15.78
C PRO A 66 -8.26 1.86 -16.11
N SER A 67 -8.56 3.11 -16.15
CA SER A 67 -9.92 3.53 -16.48
C SER A 67 -10.15 3.42 -17.98
#